data_7b5c55d6b540151ea9e4862d080cb2e7
#
_entry.id   7b5c55d6b540151ea9e4862d080cb2e7
#
_cell.length_a   1.000
_cell.length_b   1.000
_cell.length_c   1.000
_cell.angle_alpha   90.00
_cell.angle_beta   90.00
_cell.angle_gamma   90.00
#
_symmetry.space_group_name_H-M   'P 1'
#
loop_
_entity.id
_entity.type
_entity.pdbx_description
1 polymer ?
#
loop_
_entity_poly.entity_id
_entity_poly.type
_entity_poly.pdbx_seq_one_letter_code
_entity_poly.pdbx_strand_id
1 'polypeptide(L)'
;MYLQTETKDNSLIVKLKGELDHHSSESIRLKIDNNYNGNNHLNMVMDLNELTFMDSSGIGLIMGRYRNVVENKGVLLIVCDNNAIKRMLDMSGLLKIIKLYPSLDIALDKIKEVKNHGK
;
A
#
# COMPACT_ATOMS: atom_id res chain seq x y z
N MET A 1 0.91 16.52 -0.93
CA MET A 1 0.56 15.07 -0.80
C MET A 1 -0.90 14.94 -0.45
N TYR A 2 -1.60 14.15 -1.21
CA TYR A 2 -3.02 13.89 -1.02
C TYR A 2 -3.24 12.42 -0.71
N LEU A 3 -4.00 12.15 0.34
CA LEU A 3 -4.34 10.80 0.79
C LEU A 3 -5.84 10.60 0.70
N GLN A 4 -6.26 9.53 0.06
CA GLN A 4 -7.65 9.10 0.02
C GLN A 4 -7.72 7.66 0.48
N THR A 5 -8.66 7.35 1.38
CA THR A 5 -8.86 6.00 1.85
C THR A 5 -10.27 5.52 1.58
N GLU A 6 -10.40 4.22 1.36
CA GLU A 6 -11.67 3.58 1.10
C GLU A 6 -11.63 2.18 1.71
N THR A 7 -12.74 1.73 2.25
CA THR A 7 -12.85 0.36 2.78
C THR A 7 -13.65 -0.49 1.82
N LYS A 8 -13.12 -1.66 1.48
CA LYS A 8 -13.87 -2.66 0.72
C LYS A 8 -13.70 -4.00 1.42
N ASP A 9 -14.80 -4.57 1.90
CA ASP A 9 -14.80 -5.75 2.77
C ASP A 9 -13.91 -5.47 3.99
N ASN A 10 -12.88 -6.26 4.23
CA ASN A 10 -11.94 -6.05 5.33
C ASN A 10 -10.60 -5.46 4.86
N SER A 11 -10.59 -4.83 3.67
CA SER A 11 -9.38 -4.24 3.09
C SER A 11 -9.45 -2.73 3.13
N LEU A 12 -8.36 -2.10 3.54
CA LEU A 12 -8.18 -0.66 3.43
C LEU A 12 -7.48 -0.36 2.12
N ILE A 13 -8.12 0.43 1.27
CA ILE A 13 -7.51 0.92 0.04
C ILE A 13 -6.95 2.30 0.33
N VAL A 14 -5.65 2.47 0.11
CA VAL A 14 -4.93 3.73 0.35
C VAL A 14 -4.47 4.27 -0.99
N LYS A 15 -5.01 5.41 -1.40
CA LYS A 15 -4.60 6.09 -2.64
C LYS A 15 -3.75 7.31 -2.28
N LEU A 16 -2.55 7.38 -2.85
CA LEU A 16 -1.62 8.47 -2.63
C LEU A 16 -1.42 9.24 -3.93
N LYS A 17 -1.48 10.57 -3.84
CA LYS A 17 -1.30 11.45 -4.99
C LYS A 17 -0.30 12.54 -4.66
N GLY A 18 0.64 12.77 -5.57
CA GLY A 18 1.63 13.81 -5.43
C GLY A 18 3.00 13.27 -5.06
N GLU A 19 3.68 13.96 -4.15
CA GLU A 19 5.05 13.61 -3.78
C GLU A 19 5.09 12.98 -2.40
N LEU A 20 5.59 11.75 -2.34
CA LEU A 20 5.77 11.02 -1.08
C LEU A 20 7.24 11.12 -0.67
N ASP A 21 7.55 12.13 0.09
CA ASP A 21 8.92 12.48 0.46
C ASP A 21 9.09 12.51 1.98
N HIS A 22 10.29 12.95 2.42
CA HIS A 22 10.62 13.06 3.84
C HIS A 22 9.65 13.97 4.59
N HIS A 23 9.14 15.02 3.95
CA HIS A 23 8.25 15.98 4.62
C HIS A 23 6.82 15.44 4.80
N SER A 24 6.34 14.64 3.87
CA SER A 24 4.95 14.16 3.88
C SER A 24 4.79 12.81 4.56
N SER A 25 5.83 11.98 4.60
CA SER A 25 5.70 10.57 4.99
C SER A 25 5.21 10.37 6.42
N GLU A 26 5.65 11.18 7.38
CA GLU A 26 5.25 11.01 8.78
C GLU A 26 3.75 11.25 8.98
N SER A 27 3.22 12.34 8.41
CA SER A 27 1.81 12.66 8.49
C SER A 27 0.95 11.59 7.82
N ILE A 28 1.40 11.13 6.64
CA ILE A 28 0.70 10.08 5.90
C ILE A 28 0.70 8.77 6.68
N ARG A 29 1.83 8.40 7.26
CA ARG A 29 1.95 7.19 8.09
C ARG A 29 0.92 7.19 9.22
N LEU A 30 0.83 8.29 9.95
CA LEU A 30 -0.11 8.40 11.08
C LEU A 30 -1.55 8.24 10.62
N LYS A 31 -1.92 8.87 9.51
CA LYS A 31 -3.28 8.78 8.97
C LYS A 31 -3.61 7.37 8.51
N ILE A 32 -2.68 6.70 7.84
CA ILE A 32 -2.90 5.32 7.39
C ILE A 32 -3.06 4.40 8.60
N ASP A 33 -2.15 4.50 9.58
CA ASP A 33 -2.18 3.62 10.75
C ASP A 33 -3.45 3.81 11.57
N ASN A 34 -3.86 5.06 11.79
CA ASN A 34 -5.09 5.34 12.52
C ASN A 34 -6.31 4.74 11.83
N ASN A 35 -6.34 4.83 10.51
CA ASN A 35 -7.46 4.28 9.74
C ASN A 35 -7.44 2.75 9.76
N TYR A 36 -6.28 2.16 9.48
CA TYR A 36 -6.14 0.70 9.42
C TYR A 36 -6.45 0.05 10.77
N ASN A 37 -5.82 0.54 11.83
CA ASN A 37 -5.97 -0.04 13.17
C ASN A 37 -7.35 0.26 13.79
N GLY A 38 -7.89 1.45 13.53
CA GLY A 38 -9.12 1.90 14.16
C GLY A 38 -10.40 1.26 13.64
N ASN A 39 -10.35 0.62 12.46
CA ASN A 39 -11.53 0.11 11.77
C ASN A 39 -11.49 -1.41 11.52
N ASN A 40 -10.64 -2.13 12.22
CA ASN A 40 -10.53 -3.59 12.12
C ASN A 40 -10.24 -4.09 10.70
N HIS A 41 -9.44 -3.38 9.95
CA HIS A 41 -9.00 -3.87 8.64
C HIS A 41 -8.04 -5.03 8.79
N LEU A 42 -8.09 -5.96 7.86
CA LEU A 42 -7.14 -7.07 7.77
C LEU A 42 -6.08 -6.78 6.72
N ASN A 43 -6.52 -6.44 5.51
CA ASN A 43 -5.64 -6.26 4.35
C ASN A 43 -5.48 -4.79 4.00
N MET A 44 -4.44 -4.49 3.22
CA MET A 44 -4.21 -3.14 2.71
C MET A 44 -3.79 -3.20 1.25
N VAL A 45 -4.34 -2.30 0.45
CA VAL A 45 -3.93 -2.10 -0.94
C VAL A 45 -3.45 -0.66 -1.06
N MET A 46 -2.19 -0.48 -1.44
CA MET A 46 -1.61 0.85 -1.62
C MET A 46 -1.56 1.19 -3.10
N ASP A 47 -2.40 2.11 -3.52
CA ASP A 47 -2.47 2.56 -4.91
C ASP A 47 -1.54 3.77 -5.09
N LEU A 48 -0.46 3.54 -5.81
CA LEU A 48 0.60 4.52 -6.05
C LEU A 48 0.56 5.09 -7.47
N ASN A 49 -0.51 4.84 -8.23
CA ASN A 49 -0.57 5.26 -9.63
C ASN A 49 -0.53 6.77 -9.81
N GLU A 50 -0.95 7.53 -8.83
CA GLU A 50 -0.96 8.99 -8.91
C GLU A 50 0.23 9.65 -8.19
N LEU A 51 1.21 8.87 -7.73
CA LEU A 51 2.45 9.44 -7.21
C LEU A 51 3.28 9.99 -8.36
N THR A 52 3.80 11.20 -8.16
CA THR A 52 4.72 11.84 -9.12
C THR A 52 6.16 11.76 -8.66
N PHE A 53 6.39 11.49 -7.37
CA PHE A 53 7.72 11.40 -6.80
C PHE A 53 7.67 10.55 -5.53
N MET A 54 8.75 9.80 -5.28
CA MET A 54 8.94 9.06 -4.04
C MET A 54 10.43 8.97 -3.75
N ASP A 55 10.81 9.19 -2.48
CA ASP A 55 12.18 8.98 -2.03
C ASP A 55 12.25 7.78 -1.06
N SER A 56 13.39 7.62 -0.38
CA SER A 56 13.58 6.51 0.54
C SER A 56 12.62 6.54 1.73
N SER A 57 12.10 7.72 2.09
CA SER A 57 11.09 7.83 3.15
C SER A 57 9.79 7.14 2.74
N GLY A 58 9.44 7.21 1.45
CA GLY A 58 8.29 6.50 0.91
C GLY A 58 8.47 4.99 0.95
N ILE A 59 9.66 4.51 0.62
CA ILE A 59 10.00 3.09 0.73
C ILE A 59 9.85 2.63 2.18
N GLY A 60 10.38 3.40 3.12
CA GLY A 60 10.26 3.09 4.56
C GLY A 60 8.81 3.08 5.04
N LEU A 61 8.00 4.01 4.54
CA LEU A 61 6.58 4.04 4.86
C LEU A 61 5.88 2.76 4.42
N ILE A 62 6.11 2.33 3.19
CA ILE A 62 5.51 1.10 2.65
C ILE A 62 5.97 -0.10 3.47
N MET A 63 7.26 -0.19 3.76
CA MET A 63 7.82 -1.32 4.53
C MET A 63 7.22 -1.41 5.93
N GLY A 64 7.03 -0.28 6.61
CA GLY A 64 6.40 -0.26 7.92
C GLY A 64 4.95 -0.71 7.89
N ARG A 65 4.22 -0.29 6.87
CA ARG A 65 2.83 -0.73 6.69
C ARG A 65 2.75 -2.21 6.39
N TYR A 66 3.68 -2.72 5.58
CA TYR A 66 3.77 -4.15 5.31
C TYR A 66 3.95 -4.96 6.60
N ARG A 67 4.88 -4.56 7.45
CA ARG A 67 5.09 -5.24 8.74
C ARG A 67 3.84 -5.25 9.60
N ASN A 68 3.16 -4.10 9.69
CA ASN A 68 1.95 -3.97 10.48
C ASN A 68 0.84 -4.91 9.97
N VAL A 69 0.66 -4.97 8.66
CA VAL A 69 -0.36 -5.82 8.04
C VAL A 69 -0.03 -7.30 8.22
N VAL A 70 1.22 -7.68 8.03
CA VAL A 70 1.65 -9.08 8.19
C VAL A 70 1.52 -9.53 9.64
N GLU A 71 1.87 -8.68 10.60
CA GLU A 71 1.68 -8.98 12.02
C GLU A 71 0.21 -9.20 12.35
N ASN A 72 -0.67 -8.53 11.65
CA ASN A 72 -2.13 -8.67 11.80
C ASN A 72 -2.66 -9.85 10.97
N LYS A 73 -1.79 -10.63 10.34
CA LYS A 73 -2.11 -11.79 9.49
C LYS A 73 -2.86 -11.42 8.22
N GLY A 74 -2.68 -10.21 7.76
CA GLY A 74 -3.25 -9.72 6.51
C GLY A 74 -2.25 -9.76 5.38
N VAL A 75 -2.68 -9.21 4.23
CA VAL A 75 -1.89 -9.12 3.02
C VAL A 75 -1.84 -7.66 2.59
N LEU A 76 -0.64 -7.17 2.25
CA LEU A 76 -0.48 -5.85 1.65
C LEU A 76 -0.09 -6.02 0.18
N LEU A 77 -0.82 -5.36 -0.72
CA LEU A 77 -0.54 -5.33 -2.14
C LEU A 77 -0.26 -3.90 -2.59
N ILE A 78 0.55 -3.76 -3.64
CA ILE A 78 0.82 -2.46 -4.26
C ILE A 78 0.17 -2.42 -5.63
N VAL A 79 -0.47 -1.30 -5.95
CA VAL A 79 -0.98 -0.99 -7.28
C VAL A 79 -0.10 0.11 -7.86
N CYS A 80 0.54 -0.17 -8.99
CA CYS A 80 1.39 0.82 -9.65
C CYS A 80 1.63 0.44 -11.10
N ASP A 81 1.40 1.40 -12.00
CA ASP A 81 1.71 1.26 -13.41
C ASP A 81 2.64 2.40 -13.90
N ASN A 82 3.16 3.18 -12.97
CA ASN A 82 4.11 4.25 -13.22
C ASN A 82 5.53 3.66 -13.22
N ASN A 83 6.20 3.72 -14.36
CA ASN A 83 7.50 3.08 -14.53
C ASN A 83 8.57 3.61 -13.58
N ALA A 84 8.59 4.91 -13.31
CA ALA A 84 9.59 5.50 -12.41
C ALA A 84 9.41 5.00 -10.98
N ILE A 85 8.18 4.94 -10.50
CA ILE A 85 7.87 4.44 -9.16
C ILE A 85 8.13 2.94 -9.07
N LYS A 86 7.75 2.16 -10.09
CA LYS A 86 8.01 0.72 -10.13
C LYS A 86 9.50 0.42 -10.06
N ARG A 87 10.32 1.21 -10.77
CA ARG A 87 11.77 1.04 -10.73
C ARG A 87 12.31 1.24 -9.33
N MET A 88 11.85 2.27 -8.62
CA MET A 88 12.24 2.52 -7.24
C MET A 88 11.87 1.37 -6.33
N LEU A 89 10.63 0.87 -6.46
CA LEU A 89 10.16 -0.26 -5.66
C LEU A 89 11.02 -1.49 -5.91
N ASP A 90 11.34 -1.76 -7.18
CA ASP A 90 12.15 -2.91 -7.56
C ASP A 90 13.58 -2.79 -7.01
N MET A 91 14.20 -1.63 -7.18
CA MET A 91 15.56 -1.39 -6.72
C MET A 91 15.70 -1.46 -5.21
N SER A 92 14.65 -1.12 -4.48
CA SER A 92 14.63 -1.18 -3.02
C SER A 92 14.54 -2.60 -2.46
N GLY A 93 14.17 -3.57 -3.30
CA GLY A 93 13.94 -4.94 -2.88
C GLY A 93 12.53 -5.23 -2.39
N LEU A 94 11.66 -4.22 -2.31
CA LEU A 94 10.28 -4.41 -1.83
C LEU A 94 9.49 -5.42 -2.65
N LEU A 95 9.73 -5.47 -3.96
CA LEU A 95 8.97 -6.37 -4.84
C LEU A 95 9.34 -7.84 -4.67
N LYS A 96 10.36 -8.14 -3.87
CA LYS A 96 10.68 -9.52 -3.48
C LYS A 96 9.72 -10.04 -2.42
N ILE A 97 9.08 -9.15 -1.67
CA ILE A 97 8.20 -9.54 -0.56
C ILE A 97 6.76 -9.02 -0.71
N ILE A 98 6.54 -7.99 -1.53
CA ILE A 98 5.22 -7.40 -1.75
C ILE A 98 4.86 -7.53 -3.22
N LYS A 99 3.68 -8.05 -3.52
CA LYS A 99 3.22 -8.20 -4.89
C LYS A 99 2.69 -6.89 -5.43
N LEU A 100 2.96 -6.64 -6.71
CA LEU A 100 2.57 -5.43 -7.41
C LEU A 100 1.65 -5.80 -8.58
N TYR A 101 0.59 -5.02 -8.73
CA TYR A 101 -0.39 -5.18 -9.81
C TYR A 101 -0.59 -3.84 -10.53
N PRO A 102 -0.92 -3.86 -11.81
CA PRO A 102 -1.03 -2.60 -12.56
C PRO A 102 -2.30 -1.82 -12.28
N SER A 103 -3.35 -2.46 -11.78
CA SER A 103 -4.62 -1.78 -11.52
C SER A 103 -5.24 -2.23 -10.19
N LEU A 104 -6.09 -1.36 -9.65
CA LEU A 104 -6.80 -1.64 -8.41
C LEU A 104 -7.73 -2.83 -8.56
N ASP A 105 -8.43 -2.94 -9.69
CA ASP A 105 -9.35 -4.05 -9.93
C ASP A 105 -8.65 -5.41 -9.85
N ILE A 106 -7.47 -5.51 -10.48
CA ILE A 106 -6.69 -6.74 -10.44
C ILE A 106 -6.25 -7.04 -9.01
N ALA A 107 -5.76 -6.04 -8.28
CA ALA A 107 -5.32 -6.22 -6.90
C ALA A 107 -6.46 -6.69 -6.00
N LEU A 108 -7.65 -6.12 -6.14
CA LEU A 108 -8.80 -6.51 -5.35
C LEU A 108 -9.25 -7.94 -5.66
N ASP A 109 -9.16 -8.36 -6.93
CA ASP A 109 -9.44 -9.75 -7.30
C ASP A 109 -8.46 -10.71 -6.63
N LYS A 110 -7.18 -10.33 -6.54
CA LYS A 110 -6.16 -11.16 -5.87
C LYS A 110 -6.42 -11.26 -4.36
N ILE A 111 -6.89 -10.20 -3.73
CA ILE A 111 -7.28 -10.23 -2.32
C ILE A 111 -8.41 -11.25 -2.10
N LYS A 112 -9.40 -11.30 -2.98
CA LYS A 112 -10.50 -12.27 -2.91
C LYS A 112 -9.97 -13.70 -3.02
N GLU A 113 -9.03 -13.96 -3.91
CA GLU A 113 -8.41 -15.28 -4.07
C GLU A 113 -7.72 -15.72 -2.78
N VAL A 114 -6.95 -14.84 -2.14
CA VAL A 114 -6.28 -15.14 -0.89
C VAL A 114 -7.29 -15.47 0.19
N LYS A 115 -8.38 -14.69 0.30
CA LYS A 115 -9.45 -14.93 1.27
C LYS A 115 -10.09 -16.31 1.07
N ASN A 116 -10.33 -16.71 -0.18
CA ASN A 116 -10.93 -18.00 -0.50
C ASN A 116 -9.98 -19.15 -0.16
N HIS A 117 -8.68 -18.98 -0.37
CA HIS A 117 -7.67 -19.99 -0.07
C HIS A 117 -7.39 -20.11 1.43
N GLY A 118 -7.67 -19.07 2.20
CA GLY A 118 -7.40 -19.03 3.63
C GLY A 118 -8.39 -19.79 4.50
N LYS A 119 -9.28 -20.53 3.91
CA LYS A 119 -10.28 -21.29 4.66
C LYS A 119 -9.74 -22.62 5.15
#